data_c63a9316237203d90ad2e8671de87c74
#
_entry.id   c63a9316237203d90ad2e8671de87c74
#
_cell.length_a   1.000
_cell.length_b   1.000
_cell.length_c   1.000
_cell.angle_alpha   90.00
_cell.angle_beta   90.00
_cell.angle_gamma   90.00
#
_symmetry.space_group_name_H-M   'P 1'
#
loop_
_entity.id
_entity.type
_entity.pdbx_description
1 polymer ?
#
loop_
_entity_poly.entity_id
_entity_poly.type
_entity_poly.pdbx_seq_one_letter_code
_entity_poly.pdbx_strand_id
1 'polypeptide(L)'
;MIIDISEQVFARLQYRELPEKNTMALSIKKQMISWLEQNVGEYYREVEQDRSRVYTGAGWEWGTRQETVYVHAYAVGKVQTTWFVKIDNEAAATMFRLKFL
;
A
#
# COMPACT_ATOMS: atom_id res chain seq x y z
N MET A 1 -11.80 6.52 -3.07
CA MET A 1 -11.73 5.12 -3.56
C MET A 1 -10.50 4.44 -2.97
N ILE A 2 -10.68 3.26 -2.41
CA ILE A 2 -9.60 2.47 -1.83
C ILE A 2 -9.22 1.37 -2.80
N ILE A 3 -7.93 1.28 -3.11
CA ILE A 3 -7.38 0.31 -4.05
C ILE A 3 -6.47 -0.64 -3.27
N ASP A 4 -6.75 -1.93 -3.32
CA ASP A 4 -5.90 -2.95 -2.74
C ASP A 4 -4.70 -3.19 -3.66
N ILE A 5 -3.50 -2.96 -3.14
CA ILE A 5 -2.24 -3.17 -3.87
C ILE A 5 -1.41 -4.31 -3.30
N SER A 6 -2.01 -5.10 -2.41
CA SER A 6 -1.29 -6.20 -1.74
C SER A 6 -0.65 -7.17 -2.73
N GLU A 7 -1.36 -7.51 -3.79
CA GLU A 7 -0.88 -8.44 -4.80
C GLU A 7 0.38 -7.93 -5.49
N GLN A 8 0.41 -6.65 -5.86
CA GLN A 8 1.56 -6.03 -6.53
C GLN A 8 2.78 -5.96 -5.61
N VAL A 9 2.57 -5.65 -4.34
CA VAL A 9 3.64 -5.61 -3.35
C VAL A 9 4.13 -7.03 -3.03
N PHE A 10 3.22 -7.98 -2.80
CA PHE A 10 3.59 -9.37 -2.49
C PHE A 10 4.27 -10.07 -3.65
N ALA A 11 3.84 -9.84 -4.88
CA ALA A 11 4.49 -10.42 -6.05
C ALA A 11 5.97 -10.05 -6.10
N ARG A 12 6.30 -8.84 -5.66
CA ARG A 12 7.69 -8.40 -5.59
C ARG A 12 8.42 -8.86 -4.33
N LEU A 13 7.70 -9.15 -3.24
CA LEU A 13 8.26 -9.70 -2.02
C LEU A 13 8.50 -11.21 -2.09
N GLN A 14 7.86 -11.92 -3.00
CA GLN A 14 8.08 -13.36 -3.19
C GLN A 14 9.50 -13.70 -3.64
N TYR A 15 10.22 -12.75 -4.13
CA TYR A 15 11.60 -12.92 -4.50
C TYR A 15 12.58 -12.62 -3.33
N ARG A 16 12.20 -12.89 -2.10
CA ARG A 16 12.91 -12.50 -0.86
C ARG A 16 14.28 -13.10 -0.64
N GLU A 17 14.63 -14.15 -1.33
CA GLU A 17 15.89 -14.84 -1.14
C GLU A 17 17.09 -14.10 -1.72
N LEU A 18 16.81 -13.05 -2.50
CA LEU A 18 17.86 -12.22 -3.09
C LEU A 18 17.88 -10.84 -2.41
N PRO A 19 19.07 -10.33 -2.00
CA PRO A 19 19.18 -9.03 -1.33
C PRO A 19 18.55 -7.86 -2.11
N GLU A 20 18.49 -7.99 -3.41
CA GLU A 20 17.92 -7.02 -4.33
C GLU A 20 16.42 -6.80 -4.16
N LYS A 21 15.74 -7.69 -3.47
CA LYS A 21 14.28 -7.68 -3.32
C LYS A 21 13.74 -6.65 -2.37
N ASN A 22 14.45 -6.39 -1.29
CA ASN A 22 14.11 -5.29 -0.41
C ASN A 22 14.22 -3.98 -1.18
N THR A 23 15.17 -3.90 -2.10
CA THR A 23 15.35 -2.76 -2.99
C THR A 23 14.18 -2.65 -3.97
N MET A 24 13.66 -3.76 -4.49
CA MET A 24 12.50 -3.75 -5.39
C MET A 24 11.21 -3.33 -4.69
N ALA A 25 10.96 -3.83 -3.48
CA ALA A 25 9.79 -3.44 -2.70
C ALA A 25 9.84 -1.95 -2.34
N LEU A 26 11.00 -1.44 -1.95
CA LEU A 26 11.22 -0.02 -1.71
C LEU A 26 11.09 0.79 -3.00
N SER A 27 11.50 0.23 -4.14
CA SER A 27 11.37 0.88 -5.43
C SER A 27 9.91 1.06 -5.84
N ILE A 28 9.06 0.05 -5.67
CA ILE A 28 7.64 0.15 -6.01
C ILE A 28 6.93 1.16 -5.12
N LYS A 29 7.23 1.17 -3.83
CA LYS A 29 6.71 2.17 -2.89
C LYS A 29 7.09 3.59 -3.32
N LYS A 30 8.37 3.81 -3.64
CA LYS A 30 8.85 5.12 -4.09
C LYS A 30 8.19 5.55 -5.39
N GLN A 31 8.02 4.62 -6.33
CA GLN A 31 7.37 4.90 -7.60
C GLN A 31 5.91 5.32 -7.41
N MET A 32 5.17 4.59 -6.58
CA MET A 32 3.77 4.90 -6.30
C MET A 32 3.61 6.24 -5.59
N ILE A 33 4.39 6.48 -4.54
CA ILE A 33 4.32 7.74 -3.78
C ILE A 33 4.73 8.92 -4.65
N SER A 34 5.79 8.80 -5.43
CA SER A 34 6.24 9.83 -6.34
C SER A 34 5.16 10.16 -7.38
N TRP A 35 4.51 9.14 -7.93
CA TRP A 35 3.41 9.33 -8.87
C TRP A 35 2.23 10.07 -8.21
N LEU A 36 1.88 9.69 -6.97
CA LEU A 36 0.81 10.33 -6.22
C LEU A 36 1.11 11.79 -5.93
N GLU A 37 2.35 12.11 -5.55
CA GLU A 37 2.77 13.49 -5.35
C GLU A 37 2.66 14.33 -6.62
N GLN A 38 3.00 13.75 -7.75
CA GLN A 38 3.04 14.47 -9.03
C GLN A 38 1.66 14.60 -9.68
N ASN A 39 0.77 13.64 -9.46
CA ASN A 39 -0.48 13.54 -10.20
C ASN A 39 -1.75 13.78 -9.36
N VAL A 40 -1.66 13.63 -8.05
CA VAL A 40 -2.82 13.79 -7.16
C VAL A 40 -2.66 15.00 -6.25
N GLY A 41 -1.58 15.06 -5.48
CA GLY A 41 -1.37 16.16 -4.58
C GLY A 41 -0.15 16.01 -3.70
N GLU A 42 0.24 17.11 -3.08
CA GLU A 42 1.45 17.21 -2.26
C GLU A 42 1.47 16.21 -1.10
N TYR A 43 2.62 15.63 -0.85
CA TYR A 43 2.86 14.78 0.32
C TYR A 43 2.87 15.62 1.60
N TYR A 44 2.21 15.13 2.65
CA TYR A 44 2.17 15.81 3.95
C TYR A 44 3.05 15.15 4.99
N ARG A 45 2.73 13.91 5.37
CA ARG A 45 3.43 13.23 6.45
C ARG A 45 3.14 11.73 6.49
N GLU A 46 4.00 11.02 7.20
CA GLU A 46 3.78 9.64 7.60
C GLU A 46 3.03 9.61 8.93
N VAL A 47 1.97 8.82 9.00
CA VAL A 47 1.21 8.57 10.22
C VAL A 47 1.41 7.13 10.63
N GLU A 48 1.90 6.90 11.84
CA GLU A 48 2.02 5.59 12.41
C GLU A 48 1.02 5.47 13.56
N GLN A 49 0.07 4.55 13.43
CA GLN A 49 -0.96 4.31 14.42
C GLN A 49 -1.14 2.82 14.61
N ASP A 50 -1.00 2.35 15.85
CA ASP A 50 -1.01 0.94 16.21
C ASP A 50 0.04 0.17 15.40
N ARG A 51 -0.39 -0.74 14.54
CA ARG A 51 0.51 -1.52 13.68
C ARG A 51 0.43 -1.10 12.22
N SER A 52 -0.20 0.03 11.96
CA SER A 52 -0.40 0.55 10.62
C SER A 52 0.50 1.75 10.37
N ARG A 53 1.06 1.81 9.17
CA ARG A 53 1.88 2.93 8.71
C ARG A 53 1.29 3.47 7.43
N VAL A 54 0.91 4.75 7.46
CA VAL A 54 0.23 5.39 6.33
C VAL A 54 0.95 6.68 5.96
N TYR A 55 1.29 6.80 4.68
CA TYR A 55 1.79 8.02 4.09
C TYR A 55 0.61 8.81 3.56
N THR A 56 0.47 10.06 3.99
CA THR A 56 -0.67 10.90 3.65
C THR A 56 -0.24 12.08 2.81
N GLY A 57 -1.10 12.47 1.88
CA GLY A 57 -0.93 13.63 1.04
C GLY A 57 -2.27 14.27 0.70
N ALA A 58 -2.24 15.31 -0.12
CA ALA A 58 -3.45 15.99 -0.57
C ALA A 58 -4.25 15.09 -1.50
N GLY A 59 -5.36 14.55 -1.00
CA GLY A 59 -6.27 13.71 -1.75
C GLY A 59 -5.83 12.27 -1.94
N TRP A 60 -4.84 11.81 -1.19
CA TRP A 60 -4.37 10.42 -1.28
C TRP A 60 -3.76 9.92 0.02
N GLU A 61 -3.77 8.58 0.18
CA GLU A 61 -3.07 7.85 1.23
C GLU A 61 -2.45 6.60 0.65
N TRP A 62 -1.29 6.21 1.14
CA TRP A 62 -0.60 4.97 0.78
C TRP A 62 -0.12 4.29 2.06
N GLY A 63 -0.47 3.05 2.25
CA GLY A 63 -0.04 2.42 3.50
C GLY A 63 -0.42 0.97 3.67
N THR A 64 -0.22 0.52 4.92
CA THR A 64 -0.54 -0.82 5.34
C THR A 64 -1.60 -0.79 6.43
N ARG A 65 -2.44 -1.80 6.43
CA ARG A 65 -3.42 -2.06 7.48
C ARG A 65 -3.24 -3.48 7.95
N GLN A 66 -3.17 -3.67 9.27
CA GLN A 66 -3.15 -5.00 9.86
C GLN A 66 -4.51 -5.32 10.46
N GLU A 67 -5.02 -6.49 10.10
CA GLU A 67 -6.30 -6.97 10.60
C GLU A 67 -6.09 -8.35 11.22
N THR A 68 -6.82 -8.61 12.32
CA THR A 68 -6.87 -9.94 12.92
C THR A 68 -8.00 -10.70 12.26
N VAL A 69 -7.65 -11.77 11.55
CA VAL A 69 -8.63 -12.65 10.90
C VAL A 69 -8.74 -13.93 11.74
N TYR A 70 -9.96 -14.24 12.18
CA TYR A 70 -10.22 -15.48 12.91
C TYR A 70 -10.52 -16.58 11.91
N VAL A 71 -9.64 -17.59 11.89
CA VAL A 71 -9.83 -18.77 11.05
C VAL A 71 -10.36 -19.89 11.94
N HIS A 72 -11.58 -20.34 11.71
CA HIS A 72 -12.28 -21.40 12.41
C HIS A 72 -12.86 -21.08 13.80
N ALA A 73 -13.67 -22.02 14.29
CA ALA A 73 -14.36 -21.98 15.58
C ALA A 73 -13.42 -21.93 16.81
N TYR A 74 -12.14 -22.07 16.61
CA TYR A 74 -11.14 -22.07 17.68
C TYR A 74 -10.59 -20.68 18.02
N ALA A 75 -11.11 -19.64 17.42
CA ALA A 75 -10.74 -18.24 17.70
C ALA A 75 -9.23 -17.95 17.68
N VAL A 76 -8.48 -18.67 16.84
CA VAL A 76 -7.07 -18.38 16.67
C VAL A 76 -6.96 -17.19 15.71
N GLY A 77 -6.58 -16.03 16.26
CA GLY A 77 -6.37 -14.82 15.47
C GLY A 77 -5.10 -14.91 14.64
N LYS A 78 -5.24 -14.73 13.33
CA LYS A 78 -4.11 -14.58 12.41
C LYS A 78 -4.03 -13.13 11.97
N VAL A 79 -2.86 -12.51 12.12
CA VAL A 79 -2.65 -11.14 11.66
C VAL A 79 -2.40 -11.15 10.16
N GLN A 80 -3.22 -10.40 9.42
CA GLN A 80 -3.09 -10.23 7.98
C GLN A 80 -2.76 -8.77 7.67
N THR A 81 -1.71 -8.57 6.86
CA THR A 81 -1.31 -7.24 6.40
C THR A 81 -1.90 -6.99 5.02
N THR A 82 -2.63 -5.89 4.89
CA THR A 82 -3.17 -5.42 3.62
C THR A 82 -2.47 -4.12 3.22
N TRP A 83 -2.03 -4.05 1.98
CA TRP A 83 -1.44 -2.84 1.39
C TRP A 83 -2.51 -2.13 0.57
N PHE A 84 -2.63 -0.81 0.74
CA PHE A 84 -3.68 -0.06 0.07
C PHE A 84 -3.22 1.32 -0.39
N VAL A 85 -3.94 1.84 -1.38
CA VAL A 85 -3.87 3.24 -1.80
C VAL A 85 -5.28 3.79 -1.78
N LYS A 86 -5.46 4.95 -1.15
CA LYS A 86 -6.72 5.68 -1.18
C LYS A 86 -6.52 6.92 -2.03
N ILE A 87 -7.38 7.14 -3.01
CA ILE A 87 -7.35 8.32 -3.87
C ILE A 87 -8.77 8.88 -3.94
N ASP A 88 -8.94 10.14 -3.56
CA ASP A 88 -10.25 10.78 -3.51
C ASP A 88 -10.82 11.07 -4.89
N ASN A 89 -9.95 11.42 -5.87
CA ASN A 89 -10.37 11.72 -7.23
C ASN A 89 -10.47 10.44 -8.06
N GLU A 90 -11.66 10.17 -8.62
CA GLU A 90 -11.91 8.95 -9.40
C GLU A 90 -11.06 8.85 -10.66
N ALA A 91 -10.87 9.96 -11.36
CA ALA A 91 -10.06 9.98 -12.58
C ALA A 91 -8.59 9.64 -12.26
N ALA A 92 -8.06 10.21 -11.18
CA ALA A 92 -6.72 9.92 -10.71
C ALA A 92 -6.59 8.46 -10.26
N ALA A 93 -7.61 7.93 -9.58
CA ALA A 93 -7.65 6.52 -9.17
C ALA A 93 -7.60 5.57 -10.38
N THR A 94 -8.34 5.89 -11.43
CA THR A 94 -8.32 5.14 -12.68
C THR A 94 -6.93 5.18 -13.33
N MET A 95 -6.32 6.34 -13.40
CA MET A 95 -4.96 6.50 -13.93
C MET A 95 -3.93 5.70 -13.12
N PHE A 96 -4.06 5.71 -11.80
CA PHE A 96 -3.20 4.91 -10.93
C PHE A 96 -3.31 3.42 -11.25
N ARG A 97 -4.53 2.92 -11.42
CA ARG A 97 -4.77 1.52 -11.78
C ARG A 97 -4.13 1.16 -13.12
N LEU A 98 -4.29 2.02 -14.12
CA LEU A 98 -3.70 1.81 -15.43
C LEU A 98 -2.17 1.81 -15.40
N LYS A 99 -1.59 2.58 -14.50
CA LYS A 99 -0.14 2.67 -14.35
C LYS A 99 0.47 1.49 -13.61
N PHE A 100 -0.15 1.04 -12.53
CA PHE A 100 0.47 0.11 -11.58
C PHE A 100 -0.21 -1.27 -11.51
N LEU A 101 -1.44 -1.38 -11.94
CA LEU A 101 -2.19 -2.62 -11.91
C LEU A 101 -2.45 -3.13 -13.31
#